data_2d9a3ba3ddb05deac6b512b6a6857440
#
_entry.id   2d9a3ba3ddb05deac6b512b6a6857440
#
_cell.length_a   1.000
_cell.length_b   1.000
_cell.length_c   1.000
_cell.angle_alpha   90.00
_cell.angle_beta   90.00
_cell.angle_gamma   90.00
#
_symmetry.space_group_name_H-M   'P 1'
#
loop_
_entity.id
_entity.type
_entity.pdbx_description
1 polymer ?
#
loop_
_entity_poly.entity_id
_entity_poly.type
_entity_poly.pdbx_seq_one_letter_code
_entity_poly.pdbx_strand_id
1 'polypeptide(L)'
;MAEILYTDSYLKRARKFIKKHPDLVSQYEKTLKILEINPYHPSLRLHKLHGTLSELYSVSINISYRISIIFLIKDDKIIPIDLGSHDEVY
;
A
#
# COMPACT_ATOMS: atom_id res chain seq x y z
N MET A 1 -2.37 15.66 -5.80
CA MET A 1 -2.64 14.21 -5.77
C MET A 1 -1.35 13.45 -5.98
N ALA A 2 -1.18 12.36 -5.27
CA ALA A 2 -0.02 11.50 -5.46
C ALA A 2 -0.18 10.64 -6.72
N GLU A 3 0.91 10.39 -7.41
CA GLU A 3 0.93 9.47 -8.53
C GLU A 3 1.35 8.08 -8.04
N ILE A 4 0.51 7.08 -8.30
CA ILE A 4 0.83 5.70 -7.94
C ILE A 4 1.42 5.00 -9.17
N LEU A 5 2.65 4.51 -9.03
CA LEU A 5 3.38 3.84 -10.09
C LEU A 5 3.38 2.34 -9.83
N TYR A 6 2.66 1.58 -10.65
CA TYR A 6 2.53 0.14 -10.48
C TYR A 6 3.62 -0.61 -11.25
N THR A 7 4.34 -1.49 -10.55
CA THR A 7 5.30 -2.38 -11.19
C THR A 7 4.63 -3.69 -11.56
N ASP A 8 5.19 -4.40 -12.54
CA ASP A 8 4.65 -5.71 -12.93
C ASP A 8 4.72 -6.71 -11.78
N SER A 9 5.78 -6.67 -10.99
CA SER A 9 5.92 -7.59 -9.84
C SER A 9 4.87 -7.30 -8.77
N TYR A 10 4.58 -6.03 -8.50
CA TYR A 10 3.53 -5.69 -7.55
C TYR A 10 2.15 -6.13 -8.06
N LEU A 11 1.84 -5.86 -9.32
CA LEU A 11 0.55 -6.25 -9.91
C LEU A 11 0.33 -7.75 -9.85
N LYS A 12 1.37 -8.52 -10.06
CA LYS A 12 1.32 -9.97 -9.94
C LYS A 12 0.96 -10.40 -8.52
N ARG A 13 1.58 -9.77 -7.53
CA ARG A 13 1.29 -10.03 -6.11
C ARG A 13 -0.11 -9.59 -5.72
N ALA A 14 -0.55 -8.44 -6.24
CA ALA A 14 -1.89 -7.92 -5.97
C ALA A 14 -2.97 -8.84 -6.54
N ARG A 15 -2.79 -9.34 -7.76
CA ARG A 15 -3.74 -10.30 -8.36
C ARG A 15 -3.84 -11.58 -7.52
N LYS A 16 -2.71 -12.08 -7.05
CA LYS A 16 -2.66 -13.27 -6.21
C LYS A 16 -3.38 -13.03 -4.88
N PHE A 17 -3.15 -11.85 -4.27
CA PHE A 17 -3.80 -11.46 -3.03
C PHE A 17 -5.32 -11.38 -3.19
N ILE A 18 -5.80 -10.71 -4.25
CA ILE A 18 -7.23 -10.54 -4.53
C ILE A 18 -7.91 -11.89 -4.81
N LYS A 19 -7.21 -12.77 -5.52
CA LYS A 19 -7.73 -14.11 -5.80
C LYS A 19 -7.93 -14.90 -4.51
N LYS A 20 -7.03 -14.73 -3.54
CA LYS A 20 -7.08 -15.38 -2.24
C LYS A 20 -8.10 -14.70 -1.31
N HIS A 21 -8.32 -13.40 -1.47
CA HIS A 21 -9.18 -12.59 -0.62
C HIS A 21 -10.20 -11.78 -1.43
N PRO A 22 -11.14 -12.45 -2.14
CA PRO A 22 -12.09 -11.74 -2.99
C PRO A 22 -13.01 -10.80 -2.22
N ASP A 23 -13.24 -11.07 -0.94
CA ASP A 23 -14.03 -10.23 -0.04
C ASP A 23 -13.37 -8.88 0.27
N LEU A 24 -12.07 -8.74 -0.02
CA LEU A 24 -11.32 -7.51 0.28
C LEU A 24 -11.16 -6.57 -0.92
N VAL A 25 -11.70 -6.93 -2.08
CA VAL A 25 -11.52 -6.14 -3.32
C VAL A 25 -12.00 -4.70 -3.13
N SER A 26 -13.19 -4.51 -2.58
CA SER A 26 -13.75 -3.17 -2.36
C SER A 26 -12.87 -2.32 -1.44
N GLN A 27 -12.41 -2.91 -0.34
CA GLN A 27 -11.54 -2.21 0.61
C GLN A 27 -10.18 -1.89 0.00
N TYR A 28 -9.64 -2.81 -0.78
CA TYR A 28 -8.38 -2.62 -1.47
C TYR A 28 -8.46 -1.47 -2.47
N GLU A 29 -9.49 -1.45 -3.32
CA GLU A 29 -9.68 -0.38 -4.29
C GLU A 29 -9.88 0.97 -3.63
N LYS A 30 -10.67 1.01 -2.54
CA LYS A 30 -10.89 2.22 -1.76
C LYS A 30 -9.59 2.74 -1.16
N THR A 31 -8.76 1.83 -0.66
CA THR A 31 -7.47 2.19 -0.08
C THR A 31 -6.58 2.88 -1.12
N LEU A 32 -6.50 2.33 -2.33
CA LEU A 32 -5.70 2.92 -3.40
C LEU A 32 -6.23 4.30 -3.81
N LYS A 33 -7.55 4.48 -3.86
CA LYS A 33 -8.13 5.78 -4.18
C LYS A 33 -7.83 6.83 -3.11
N ILE A 34 -7.94 6.45 -1.84
CA ILE A 34 -7.62 7.35 -0.74
C ILE A 34 -6.13 7.71 -0.77
N LEU A 35 -5.28 6.70 -1.00
CA LEU A 35 -3.84 6.89 -1.08
C LEU A 35 -3.46 7.89 -2.17
N GLU A 36 -4.12 7.82 -3.32
CA GLU A 36 -3.89 8.75 -4.43
C GLU A 36 -4.32 10.17 -4.10
N ILE A 37 -5.46 10.32 -3.42
CA ILE A 37 -6.01 11.64 -3.09
C ILE A 37 -5.25 12.26 -1.91
N ASN A 38 -5.00 11.49 -0.87
CA ASN A 38 -4.36 11.99 0.35
C ASN A 38 -3.64 10.85 1.08
N PRO A 39 -2.33 10.69 0.87
CA PRO A 39 -1.56 9.63 1.56
C PRO A 39 -1.59 9.74 3.09
N TYR A 40 -1.90 10.92 3.60
CA TYR A 40 -1.93 11.17 5.04
C TYR A 40 -3.32 11.00 5.66
N HIS A 41 -4.28 10.50 4.88
CA HIS A 41 -5.63 10.28 5.41
C HIS A 41 -5.57 9.32 6.61
N PRO A 42 -6.25 9.65 7.73
CA PRO A 42 -6.14 8.85 8.96
C PRO A 42 -6.49 7.38 8.81
N SER A 43 -7.43 7.03 7.91
CA SER A 43 -7.83 5.64 7.69
C SER A 43 -6.71 4.77 7.15
N LEU A 44 -5.71 5.36 6.49
CA LEU A 44 -4.58 4.63 5.92
C LEU A 44 -3.55 4.23 6.97
N ARG A 45 -3.51 4.93 8.10
CA ARG A 45 -2.52 4.70 9.16
C ARG A 45 -1.11 4.63 8.59
N LEU A 46 -0.79 5.59 7.72
CA LEU A 46 0.53 5.69 7.12
C LEU A 46 1.59 5.75 8.21
N HIS A 47 2.55 4.85 8.15
CA HIS A 47 3.70 4.97 9.04
C HIS A 47 4.95 4.40 8.38
N LYS A 48 6.08 4.94 8.79
CA LYS A 48 7.37 4.54 8.28
C LYS A 48 7.76 3.18 8.84
N LEU A 49 8.24 2.32 7.97
CA LEU A 49 8.78 1.02 8.39
C LEU A 49 10.23 1.18 8.80
N HIS A 50 10.62 0.46 9.85
CA HIS A 50 12.01 0.43 10.27
C HIS A 50 12.82 -0.39 9.29
N GLY A 51 14.06 0.04 9.04
CA GLY A 51 14.94 -0.65 8.13
C GLY A 51 15.89 0.30 7.41
N THR A 52 16.50 -0.21 6.35
CA THR A 52 17.52 0.51 5.60
C THR A 52 16.98 1.51 4.59
N LEU A 53 15.72 1.35 4.15
CA LEU A 53 15.11 2.24 3.17
C LEU A 53 14.34 3.35 3.87
N SER A 54 14.80 4.58 3.69
CA SER A 54 14.21 5.74 4.36
C SER A 54 12.81 6.10 3.85
N GLU A 55 12.47 5.68 2.63
CA GLU A 55 11.19 5.98 1.99
C GLU A 55 10.18 4.83 2.09
N LEU A 56 10.48 3.80 2.86
CA LEU A 56 9.58 2.63 3.00
C LEU A 56 8.54 2.90 4.07
N TYR A 57 7.28 2.81 3.66
CA TYR A 57 6.12 3.06 4.52
C TYR A 57 5.13 1.91 4.40
N SER A 58 4.17 1.89 5.29
CA SER A 58 3.05 0.96 5.28
C SER A 58 1.74 1.73 5.35
N VAL A 59 0.74 1.28 4.59
CA VAL A 59 -0.63 1.78 4.69
C VAL A 59 -1.58 0.63 4.94
N SER A 60 -2.66 0.91 5.66
CA SER A 60 -3.62 -0.10 6.08
C SER A 60 -4.72 -0.28 5.04
N ILE A 61 -4.99 -1.53 4.63
CA ILE A 61 -6.20 -1.87 3.88
C ILE A 61 -7.36 -2.02 4.88
N ASN A 62 -7.10 -2.76 5.94
CA ASN A 62 -7.99 -2.89 7.08
C ASN A 62 -7.12 -3.24 8.30
N ILE A 63 -7.75 -3.71 9.39
CA ILE A 63 -7.01 -3.99 10.63
C ILE A 63 -6.00 -5.14 10.45
N SER A 64 -6.24 -6.05 9.51
CA SER A 64 -5.44 -7.26 9.33
C SER A 64 -4.44 -7.19 8.18
N TYR A 65 -4.71 -6.37 7.16
CA TYR A 65 -3.93 -6.36 5.92
C TYR A 65 -3.38 -4.97 5.60
N ARG A 66 -2.16 -4.96 5.03
CA ARG A 66 -1.42 -3.75 4.76
C ARG A 66 -0.75 -3.80 3.40
N ILE A 67 -0.41 -2.62 2.87
CA ILE A 67 0.41 -2.48 1.67
C ILE A 67 1.70 -1.78 2.07
N SER A 68 2.85 -2.36 1.74
CA SER A 68 4.13 -1.66 1.87
C SER A 68 4.39 -0.86 0.60
N ILE A 69 4.82 0.38 0.76
CA ILE A 69 5.03 1.32 -0.34
C ILE A 69 6.35 2.04 -0.19
N ILE A 70 6.94 2.44 -1.32
CA ILE A 70 7.96 3.47 -1.35
C ILE A 70 7.22 4.78 -1.60
N PHE A 71 7.37 5.74 -0.71
CA PHE A 71 6.72 7.04 -0.83
C PHE A 71 7.77 8.13 -0.96
N LEU A 72 7.87 8.67 -2.17
CA LEU A 72 8.78 9.77 -2.49
C LEU A 72 8.04 11.07 -2.27
N ILE A 73 8.12 11.58 -1.04
CA ILE A 73 7.32 12.73 -0.59
C ILE A 73 7.57 13.96 -1.45
N LYS A 74 8.82 14.24 -1.79
CA LYS A 74 9.17 15.41 -2.61
C LYS A 74 8.59 15.36 -3.99
N ASP A 75 8.50 14.16 -4.58
CA ASP A 75 8.00 13.98 -5.94
C ASP A 75 6.52 13.64 -5.97
N ASP A 76 5.92 13.44 -4.79
CA ASP A 76 4.52 13.04 -4.64
C ASP A 76 4.22 11.75 -5.42
N LYS A 77 5.16 10.80 -5.35
CA LYS A 77 5.05 9.51 -6.04
C LYS A 77 5.05 8.36 -5.05
N ILE A 78 4.24 7.35 -5.34
CA ILE A 78 4.06 6.18 -4.50
C ILE A 78 4.26 4.94 -5.35
N ILE A 79 5.12 4.04 -4.88
CA ILE A 79 5.41 2.79 -5.57
C ILE A 79 5.04 1.65 -4.62
N PRO A 80 3.89 0.99 -4.82
CA PRO A 80 3.55 -0.18 -4.01
C PRO A 80 4.55 -1.31 -4.24
N ILE A 81 4.94 -1.98 -3.16
CA ILE A 81 5.97 -3.02 -3.20
C ILE A 81 5.37 -4.39 -2.92
N ASP A 82 4.58 -4.49 -1.86
CA ASP A 82 4.02 -5.77 -1.43
C ASP A 82 2.74 -5.52 -0.65
N LEU A 83 1.95 -6.57 -0.46
CA LEU A 83 0.74 -6.50 0.35
C LEU A 83 0.52 -7.86 1.00
N GLY A 84 -0.13 -7.84 2.16
CA GLY A 84 -0.37 -9.05 2.92
C GLY A 84 -0.81 -8.73 4.33
N SER A 85 -0.77 -9.74 5.19
CA SER A 85 -1.07 -9.56 6.60
C SER A 85 0.03 -8.73 7.27
N HIS A 86 -0.27 -8.24 8.47
CA HIS A 86 0.69 -7.48 9.26
C HIS A 86 2.03 -8.23 9.40
N ASP A 87 1.97 -9.54 9.65
CA ASP A 87 3.17 -10.35 9.85
C ASP A 87 3.94 -10.58 8.55
N GLU A 88 3.26 -10.57 7.40
CA GLU A 88 3.89 -10.78 6.11
C GLU A 88 4.59 -9.51 5.60
N VAL A 89 4.07 -8.32 5.96
CA VAL A 89 4.58 -7.04 5.47
C VAL A 89 5.65 -6.47 6.41
N TYR A 90 5.56 -6.76 7.68
CA TYR A 90 6.54 -6.37 8.67
C TYR A 90 7.45 -7.56 9.01
#